data_8709e9f5c2d7ee5836c809db8ecf6dec
#
_entry.id   8709e9f5c2d7ee5836c809db8ecf6dec
#
_cell.length_a   1.000
_cell.length_b   1.000
_cell.length_c   1.000
_cell.angle_alpha   90.00
_cell.angle_beta   90.00
_cell.angle_gamma   90.00
#
_symmetry.space_group_name_H-M   'P 1'
#
loop_
_entity.id
_entity.type
_entity.pdbx_description
1 polymer ?
#
loop_
_entity_poly.entity_id
_entity_poly.type
_entity_poly.pdbx_seq_one_letter_code
_entity_poly.pdbx_strand_id
1 'polypeptide(L)'
;MFTYPLDIIMVPIQAVLFVFTFYLCLIGFFGMWRRREIKIKTPQKKFAVIVAAHNESAVIEPLIKNLKSLDYPDELYDIYVIADNCTDNTAEIAANAGAIVCKRIDETKKSKGFAMEWMFAKLFEMEKTGKIYDAVTVFDADNLVHPNFLMEMNNRLCKGDKIIQGFLDAKNPYDTWVSGTFAIAFWVIDYVSHLAKTNLGLSAVLGGTGMCITIDVLKKYGWRATCLTEDMEFTMKSLAEGLKTTWAHDAIVYDEKPLTFAQSWTQRKRWAQGQFDVAHRFIPKMLREGWRRKDIRMWDGCLYLLQPHFLMLSSFFFLMSYIQLFVGTLYTNIYSVLPSQILMVIMVAQYVLPMIILIKVRAKLKSWWYLLFYPLFIYSWIPIIFLGFIHRNEHEWAHTKHTRSMSYDDFVKKRTY
;
A
#
# COMPACT_ATOMS: atom_id res chain seq x y z
N MET A 1 -32.66 25.03 9.27
CA MET A 1 -31.59 24.01 9.11
C MET A 1 -31.12 23.45 10.47
N PHE A 2 -31.15 24.25 11.53
CA PHE A 2 -30.84 23.81 12.90
C PHE A 2 -32.13 23.70 13.70
N THR A 3 -32.71 22.50 13.72
CA THR A 3 -34.03 22.26 14.40
C THR A 3 -33.81 21.78 15.83
N TYR A 4 -32.67 21.14 16.09
CA TYR A 4 -32.34 20.59 17.41
C TYR A 4 -31.07 21.25 17.97
N PRO A 5 -30.91 21.34 19.30
CA PRO A 5 -29.75 21.98 19.92
C PRO A 5 -28.40 21.37 19.47
N LEU A 6 -28.37 20.06 19.21
CA LEU A 6 -27.15 19.38 18.75
C LEU A 6 -26.79 19.65 17.29
N ASP A 7 -27.70 20.22 16.50
CA ASP A 7 -27.47 20.47 15.08
C ASP A 7 -26.30 21.42 14.84
N ILE A 8 -26.05 22.36 15.76
CA ILE A 8 -24.92 23.31 15.66
C ILE A 8 -23.57 22.59 15.51
N ILE A 9 -23.43 21.42 16.14
CA ILE A 9 -22.19 20.62 16.09
C ILE A 9 -22.31 19.49 15.09
N MET A 10 -23.42 18.75 15.10
CA MET A 10 -23.55 17.49 14.34
C MET A 10 -23.69 17.72 12.83
N VAL A 11 -24.43 18.75 12.43
CA VAL A 11 -24.64 19.05 10.98
C VAL A 11 -23.34 19.46 10.26
N PRO A 12 -22.51 20.38 10.79
CA PRO A 12 -21.23 20.72 10.17
C PRO A 12 -20.29 19.50 10.05
N ILE A 13 -20.21 18.65 11.07
CA ILE A 13 -19.38 17.47 11.04
C ILE A 13 -19.86 16.49 9.96
N GLN A 14 -21.16 16.22 9.86
CA GLN A 14 -21.73 15.38 8.80
C GLN A 14 -21.49 15.99 7.41
N ALA A 15 -21.56 17.33 7.27
CA ALA A 15 -21.26 17.99 6.02
C ALA A 15 -19.79 17.78 5.58
N VAL A 16 -18.85 17.85 6.53
CA VAL A 16 -17.42 17.54 6.27
C VAL A 16 -17.24 16.09 5.83
N LEU A 17 -17.90 15.13 6.51
CA LEU A 17 -17.87 13.71 6.13
C LEU A 17 -18.45 13.48 4.74
N PHE A 18 -19.54 14.15 4.41
CA PHE A 18 -20.14 14.07 3.07
C PHE A 18 -19.21 14.61 1.99
N VAL A 19 -18.64 15.81 2.20
CA VAL A 19 -17.67 16.40 1.25
C VAL A 19 -16.45 15.50 1.08
N PHE A 20 -15.96 14.92 2.16
CA PHE A 20 -14.85 13.96 2.11
C PHE A 20 -15.19 12.70 1.30
N THR A 21 -16.36 12.12 1.53
CA THR A 21 -16.83 10.93 0.78
C THR A 21 -17.00 11.27 -0.70
N PHE A 22 -17.60 12.42 -1.01
CA PHE A 22 -17.75 12.92 -2.38
C PHE A 22 -16.39 13.12 -3.06
N TYR A 23 -15.42 13.70 -2.35
CA TYR A 23 -14.04 13.85 -2.82
C TYR A 23 -13.41 12.50 -3.19
N LEU A 24 -13.54 11.48 -2.33
CA LEU A 24 -13.00 10.14 -2.62
C LEU A 24 -13.67 9.50 -3.85
N CYS A 25 -14.99 9.65 -4.00
CA CYS A 25 -15.72 9.17 -5.17
C CYS A 25 -15.26 9.89 -6.45
N LEU A 26 -15.08 11.20 -6.39
CA LEU A 26 -14.60 12.02 -7.50
C LEU A 26 -13.19 11.62 -7.93
N ILE A 27 -12.26 11.47 -6.98
CA ILE A 27 -10.91 10.97 -7.25
C ILE A 27 -10.98 9.60 -7.89
N GLY A 28 -11.72 8.65 -7.28
CA GLY A 28 -11.84 7.27 -7.76
C GLY A 28 -12.31 7.15 -9.21
N PHE A 29 -13.17 8.07 -9.65
CA PHE A 29 -13.62 8.13 -11.03
C PHE A 29 -12.46 8.23 -12.02
N PHE A 30 -11.42 9.02 -11.72
CA PHE A 30 -10.24 9.18 -12.57
C PHE A 30 -9.35 7.92 -12.63
N GLY A 31 -9.57 6.92 -11.79
CA GLY A 31 -8.94 5.61 -11.87
C GLY A 31 -9.59 4.67 -12.90
N MET A 32 -10.74 5.05 -13.44
CA MET A 32 -11.43 4.22 -14.45
C MET A 32 -10.74 4.24 -15.81
N TRP A 33 -9.88 5.22 -16.08
CA TRP A 33 -9.14 5.35 -17.34
C TRP A 33 -7.65 5.23 -17.08
N ARG A 34 -6.99 4.55 -17.99
CA ARG A 34 -5.54 4.47 -18.02
C ARG A 34 -5.00 5.37 -19.13
N ARG A 35 -4.12 6.29 -18.77
CA ARG A 35 -3.41 7.10 -19.76
C ARG A 35 -2.41 6.22 -20.52
N ARG A 36 -2.36 6.39 -21.84
CA ARG A 36 -1.36 5.69 -22.67
C ARG A 36 0.01 6.26 -22.37
N GLU A 37 0.95 5.40 -22.04
CA GLU A 37 2.33 5.78 -21.74
C GLU A 37 3.24 5.44 -22.91
N ILE A 38 4.10 6.39 -23.30
CA ILE A 38 5.21 6.11 -24.20
C ILE A 38 6.25 5.34 -23.39
N LYS A 39 6.61 4.15 -23.85
CA LYS A 39 7.59 3.29 -23.18
C LYS A 39 8.95 3.39 -23.81
N ILE A 40 9.97 3.55 -22.97
CA ILE A 40 11.38 3.49 -23.34
C ILE A 40 11.76 2.01 -23.36
N LYS A 41 12.16 1.50 -24.51
CA LYS A 41 12.47 0.07 -24.70
C LYS A 41 13.91 -0.29 -24.34
N THR A 42 14.78 0.71 -24.14
CA THR A 42 16.20 0.50 -23.89
C THR A 42 16.46 0.52 -22.38
N PRO A 43 17.04 -0.54 -21.78
CA PRO A 43 17.50 -0.53 -20.42
C PRO A 43 18.63 0.50 -20.23
N GLN A 44 18.50 1.37 -19.23
CA GLN A 44 19.47 2.44 -18.97
C GLN A 44 19.85 2.54 -17.50
N LYS A 45 18.96 2.09 -16.59
CA LYS A 45 19.08 2.27 -15.16
C LYS A 45 19.66 1.04 -14.49
N LYS A 46 20.57 1.25 -13.55
CA LYS A 46 21.14 0.18 -12.73
C LYS A 46 20.44 0.07 -11.40
N PHE A 47 19.98 -1.14 -11.05
CA PHE A 47 19.18 -1.39 -9.86
C PHE A 47 19.90 -2.21 -8.79
N ALA A 48 19.77 -1.82 -7.53
CA ALA A 48 19.93 -2.72 -6.39
C ALA A 48 18.55 -3.29 -6.01
N VAL A 49 18.35 -4.57 -6.29
CA VAL A 49 17.12 -5.29 -5.91
C VAL A 49 17.30 -5.80 -4.49
N ILE A 50 16.49 -5.33 -3.55
CA ILE A 50 16.61 -5.63 -2.12
C ILE A 50 15.44 -6.49 -1.67
N VAL A 51 15.74 -7.60 -1.01
CA VAL A 51 14.77 -8.49 -0.35
C VAL A 51 15.08 -8.51 1.14
N ALA A 52 14.12 -8.06 1.97
CA ALA A 52 14.23 -8.18 3.42
C ALA A 52 13.62 -9.52 3.86
N ALA A 53 14.38 -10.34 4.58
CA ALA A 53 13.99 -11.67 5.02
C ALA A 53 14.31 -11.92 6.50
N HIS A 54 13.30 -12.42 7.25
CA HIS A 54 13.44 -12.86 8.64
C HIS A 54 12.77 -14.22 8.80
N ASN A 55 13.55 -15.31 8.85
CA ASN A 55 13.05 -16.68 8.94
C ASN A 55 12.08 -17.05 7.79
N GLU A 56 12.53 -16.85 6.55
CA GLU A 56 11.75 -17.06 5.33
C GLU A 56 12.31 -18.20 4.46
N SER A 57 12.92 -19.21 5.08
CA SER A 57 13.54 -20.35 4.39
C SER A 57 12.60 -21.10 3.44
N ALA A 58 11.29 -21.08 3.72
CA ALA A 58 10.29 -21.77 2.89
C ALA A 58 10.00 -21.05 1.56
N VAL A 59 10.18 -19.73 1.47
CA VAL A 59 9.68 -18.91 0.34
C VAL A 59 10.77 -18.13 -0.40
N ILE A 60 11.97 -17.98 0.16
CA ILE A 60 13.02 -17.12 -0.38
C ILE A 60 13.60 -17.63 -1.71
N GLU A 61 13.77 -18.94 -1.89
CA GLU A 61 14.38 -19.53 -3.08
C GLU A 61 13.56 -19.29 -4.36
N PRO A 62 12.23 -19.52 -4.40
CA PRO A 62 11.39 -19.21 -5.55
C PRO A 62 11.46 -17.73 -5.96
N LEU A 63 11.47 -16.81 -5.01
CA LEU A 63 11.61 -15.38 -5.32
C LEU A 63 12.96 -15.07 -5.99
N ILE A 64 14.07 -15.55 -5.43
CA ILE A 64 15.40 -15.28 -6.00
C ILE A 64 15.50 -15.83 -7.43
N LYS A 65 15.02 -17.06 -7.67
CA LYS A 65 14.97 -17.64 -9.02
C LYS A 65 14.13 -16.80 -9.98
N ASN A 66 12.99 -16.29 -9.52
CA ASN A 66 12.14 -15.42 -10.31
C ASN A 66 12.82 -14.06 -10.57
N LEU A 67 13.49 -13.46 -9.58
CA LEU A 67 14.22 -12.20 -9.77
C LEU A 67 15.40 -12.35 -10.76
N LYS A 68 16.03 -13.51 -10.85
CA LYS A 68 17.08 -13.81 -11.84
C LYS A 68 16.55 -14.04 -13.26
N SER A 69 15.23 -14.22 -13.41
CA SER A 69 14.58 -14.42 -14.72
C SER A 69 13.82 -13.19 -15.20
N LEU A 70 14.09 -12.00 -14.64
CA LEU A 70 13.47 -10.76 -15.11
C LEU A 70 13.94 -10.38 -16.51
N ASP A 71 13.06 -9.80 -17.32
CA ASP A 71 13.37 -9.28 -18.66
C ASP A 71 14.18 -7.97 -18.58
N TYR A 72 15.39 -8.06 -18.00
CA TYR A 72 16.29 -6.95 -17.83
C TYR A 72 17.74 -7.45 -17.87
N PRO A 73 18.72 -6.70 -18.45
CA PRO A 73 20.11 -7.17 -18.55
C PRO A 73 20.72 -7.46 -17.17
N ASP A 74 21.34 -8.63 -17.02
CA ASP A 74 21.90 -9.11 -15.75
C ASP A 74 23.00 -8.19 -15.20
N GLU A 75 23.73 -7.49 -16.07
CA GLU A 75 24.76 -6.52 -15.68
C GLU A 75 24.20 -5.21 -15.12
N LEU A 76 22.89 -4.97 -15.26
CA LEU A 76 22.22 -3.77 -14.81
C LEU A 76 21.46 -3.94 -13.50
N TYR A 77 21.53 -5.10 -12.85
CA TYR A 77 20.98 -5.24 -11.51
C TYR A 77 21.71 -6.29 -10.69
N ASP A 78 21.70 -6.09 -9.39
CA ASP A 78 22.18 -7.05 -8.39
C ASP A 78 21.09 -7.35 -7.39
N ILE A 79 20.98 -8.62 -6.95
CA ILE A 79 19.98 -9.09 -5.98
C ILE A 79 20.63 -9.21 -4.61
N TYR A 80 20.19 -8.39 -3.66
CA TYR A 80 20.62 -8.41 -2.26
C TYR A 80 19.53 -8.98 -1.37
N VAL A 81 19.89 -9.96 -0.55
CA VAL A 81 19.02 -10.47 0.51
C VAL A 81 19.55 -10.01 1.86
N ILE A 82 18.74 -9.26 2.60
CA ILE A 82 19.02 -8.92 4.00
C ILE A 82 18.50 -10.08 4.85
N ALA A 83 19.39 -10.94 5.34
CA ALA A 83 19.05 -11.95 6.34
C ALA A 83 19.06 -11.27 7.72
N ASP A 84 17.91 -10.73 8.14
CA ASP A 84 17.77 -9.93 9.36
C ASP A 84 17.39 -10.79 10.55
N ASN A 85 18.30 -10.94 11.51
CA ASN A 85 18.10 -11.72 12.74
C ASN A 85 17.54 -13.14 12.46
N CYS A 86 17.96 -13.77 11.35
CA CYS A 86 17.51 -15.12 11.01
C CYS A 86 18.12 -16.17 11.95
N THR A 87 17.28 -17.10 12.38
CA THR A 87 17.65 -18.27 13.19
C THR A 87 17.57 -19.58 12.41
N ASP A 88 17.01 -19.52 11.19
CA ASP A 88 16.89 -20.64 10.25
C ASP A 88 17.94 -20.55 9.13
N ASN A 89 17.84 -21.40 8.11
CA ASN A 89 18.77 -21.47 6.97
C ASN A 89 18.42 -20.52 5.81
N THR A 90 17.60 -19.49 6.05
CA THR A 90 17.22 -18.46 5.02
C THR A 90 18.44 -17.90 4.29
N ALA A 91 19.49 -17.54 5.04
CA ALA A 91 20.70 -16.95 4.46
C ALA A 91 21.45 -17.91 3.52
N GLU A 92 21.53 -19.20 3.89
CA GLU A 92 22.18 -20.22 3.09
C GLU A 92 21.41 -20.53 1.82
N ILE A 93 20.09 -20.70 1.93
CA ILE A 93 19.19 -20.94 0.80
C ILE A 93 19.27 -19.75 -0.19
N ALA A 94 19.26 -18.52 0.29
CA ALA A 94 19.36 -17.34 -0.53
C ALA A 94 20.71 -17.27 -1.29
N ALA A 95 21.83 -17.59 -0.63
CA ALA A 95 23.15 -17.62 -1.25
C ALA A 95 23.22 -18.72 -2.33
N ASN A 96 22.72 -19.91 -2.04
CA ASN A 96 22.67 -21.03 -2.98
C ASN A 96 21.80 -20.75 -4.20
N ALA A 97 20.75 -19.96 -4.04
CA ALA A 97 19.91 -19.49 -5.15
C ALA A 97 20.57 -18.37 -6.00
N GLY A 98 21.73 -17.85 -5.55
CA GLY A 98 22.57 -16.91 -6.29
C GLY A 98 22.33 -15.43 -5.94
N ALA A 99 21.80 -15.12 -4.77
CA ALA A 99 21.70 -13.77 -4.25
C ALA A 99 22.96 -13.35 -3.46
N ILE A 100 23.23 -12.06 -3.40
CA ILE A 100 24.25 -11.47 -2.53
C ILE A 100 23.63 -11.33 -1.13
N VAL A 101 24.02 -12.19 -0.20
CA VAL A 101 23.46 -12.21 1.13
C VAL A 101 24.20 -11.26 2.07
N CYS A 102 23.42 -10.41 2.74
CA CYS A 102 23.88 -9.49 3.76
C CYS A 102 23.24 -9.86 5.10
N LYS A 103 24.00 -10.51 5.99
CA LYS A 103 23.54 -10.87 7.33
C LYS A 103 23.56 -9.66 8.24
N ARG A 104 22.43 -9.39 8.91
CA ARG A 104 22.28 -8.36 9.94
C ARG A 104 21.82 -9.03 11.25
N ILE A 105 22.53 -8.74 12.33
CA ILE A 105 22.19 -9.19 13.68
C ILE A 105 22.10 -7.92 14.54
N ASP A 106 20.91 -7.57 14.97
CA ASP A 106 20.64 -6.42 15.85
C ASP A 106 19.34 -6.67 16.62
N GLU A 107 19.46 -7.09 17.86
CA GLU A 107 18.31 -7.43 18.71
C GLU A 107 17.55 -6.20 19.22
N THR A 108 18.18 -5.02 19.14
CA THR A 108 17.59 -3.77 19.65
C THR A 108 16.72 -3.07 18.62
N LYS A 109 16.96 -3.30 17.31
CA LYS A 109 16.26 -2.64 16.19
C LYS A 109 15.67 -3.68 15.24
N LYS A 110 14.60 -4.34 15.70
CA LYS A 110 13.91 -5.40 14.95
C LYS A 110 12.76 -4.79 14.14
N SER A 111 12.95 -4.57 12.86
CA SER A 111 11.88 -4.32 11.88
C SER A 111 12.46 -4.24 10.47
N LYS A 112 11.62 -4.43 9.46
CA LYS A 112 11.96 -4.25 8.05
C LYS A 112 12.55 -2.85 7.78
N GLY A 113 11.98 -1.81 8.38
CA GLY A 113 12.46 -0.43 8.22
C GLY A 113 13.91 -0.26 8.66
N PHE A 114 14.31 -0.83 9.79
CA PHE A 114 15.71 -0.78 10.26
C PHE A 114 16.65 -1.63 9.40
N ALA A 115 16.18 -2.79 8.94
CA ALA A 115 16.96 -3.64 8.04
C ALA A 115 17.25 -2.92 6.70
N MET A 116 16.24 -2.23 6.15
CA MET A 116 16.39 -1.42 4.94
C MET A 116 17.33 -0.23 5.14
N GLU A 117 17.17 0.52 6.24
CA GLU A 117 18.07 1.65 6.56
C GLU A 117 19.54 1.21 6.63
N TRP A 118 19.79 0.08 7.30
CA TRP A 118 21.12 -0.52 7.36
C TRP A 118 21.66 -0.90 5.96
N MET A 119 20.82 -1.49 5.11
CA MET A 119 21.23 -1.87 3.77
C MET A 119 21.49 -0.67 2.88
N PHE A 120 20.70 0.38 2.98
CA PHE A 120 20.94 1.62 2.22
C PHE A 120 22.28 2.25 2.60
N ALA A 121 22.61 2.31 3.91
CA ALA A 121 23.93 2.76 4.34
C ALA A 121 25.06 1.93 3.73
N LYS A 122 24.89 0.60 3.68
CA LYS A 122 25.84 -0.31 3.06
C LYS A 122 25.99 -0.07 1.54
N LEU A 123 24.91 0.21 0.82
CA LEU A 123 24.98 0.58 -0.60
C LEU A 123 25.75 1.89 -0.81
N PHE A 124 25.58 2.88 0.09
CA PHE A 124 26.34 4.14 0.00
C PHE A 124 27.84 3.94 0.24
N GLU A 125 28.21 3.00 1.11
CA GLU A 125 29.64 2.62 1.27
C GLU A 125 30.18 1.89 0.03
N MET A 126 29.40 0.98 -0.58
CA MET A 126 29.79 0.28 -1.80
C MET A 126 30.00 1.24 -2.98
N GLU A 127 29.24 2.33 -3.06
CA GLU A 127 29.44 3.35 -4.08
C GLU A 127 30.84 3.98 -4.01
N LYS A 128 31.42 4.16 -2.81
CA LYS A 128 32.79 4.68 -2.63
C LYS A 128 33.85 3.74 -3.25
N THR A 129 33.49 2.46 -3.42
CA THR A 129 34.34 1.44 -4.07
C THR A 129 34.04 1.23 -5.55
N GLY A 130 33.20 2.08 -6.14
CA GLY A 130 32.85 2.06 -7.56
C GLY A 130 31.61 1.25 -7.92
N LYS A 131 30.89 0.67 -6.95
CA LYS A 131 29.62 -0.05 -7.20
C LYS A 131 28.44 0.90 -7.12
N ILE A 132 28.01 1.44 -8.26
CA ILE A 132 27.01 2.51 -8.36
C ILE A 132 25.69 1.96 -8.88
N TYR A 133 24.56 2.40 -8.26
CA TYR A 133 23.19 2.15 -8.70
C TYR A 133 22.45 3.47 -8.91
N ASP A 134 21.48 3.47 -9.84
CA ASP A 134 20.56 4.60 -10.05
C ASP A 134 19.42 4.58 -9.03
N ALA A 135 18.92 3.37 -8.72
CA ALA A 135 17.77 3.18 -7.84
C ALA A 135 17.83 1.85 -7.08
N VAL A 136 17.07 1.78 -6.00
CA VAL A 136 16.76 0.53 -5.31
C VAL A 136 15.34 0.10 -5.64
N THR A 137 15.09 -1.23 -5.75
CA THR A 137 13.77 -1.82 -5.72
C THR A 137 13.66 -2.75 -4.53
N VAL A 138 12.50 -2.78 -3.87
CA VAL A 138 12.32 -3.53 -2.63
C VAL A 138 11.18 -4.52 -2.78
N PHE A 139 11.43 -5.76 -2.33
CA PHE A 139 10.46 -6.85 -2.32
C PHE A 139 10.43 -7.56 -0.97
N ASP A 140 9.26 -8.08 -0.60
CA ASP A 140 9.11 -9.02 0.50
C ASP A 140 9.52 -10.44 0.06
N ALA A 141 9.99 -11.26 1.01
CA ALA A 141 10.56 -12.57 0.72
C ALA A 141 9.56 -13.59 0.12
N ASP A 142 8.26 -13.36 0.33
CA ASP A 142 7.16 -14.20 -0.16
C ASP A 142 6.62 -13.80 -1.55
N ASN A 143 7.17 -12.74 -2.15
CA ASN A 143 6.67 -12.20 -3.41
C ASN A 143 7.01 -13.06 -4.63
N LEU A 144 6.28 -12.82 -5.71
CA LEU A 144 6.67 -13.09 -7.10
C LEU A 144 6.59 -11.79 -7.89
N VAL A 145 7.45 -11.64 -8.89
CA VAL A 145 7.62 -10.41 -9.65
C VAL A 145 7.38 -10.68 -11.12
N HIS A 146 6.59 -9.84 -11.79
CA HIS A 146 6.36 -9.96 -13.23
C HIS A 146 7.68 -9.69 -13.99
N PRO A 147 8.01 -10.47 -15.05
CA PRO A 147 9.31 -10.37 -15.77
C PRO A 147 9.66 -8.95 -16.22
N ASN A 148 8.70 -8.13 -16.65
CA ASN A 148 8.95 -6.76 -17.14
C ASN A 148 9.13 -5.71 -16.02
N PHE A 149 9.12 -6.09 -14.75
CA PHE A 149 9.07 -5.14 -13.62
C PHE A 149 10.19 -4.09 -13.68
N LEU A 150 11.45 -4.51 -13.83
CA LEU A 150 12.59 -3.59 -13.89
C LEU A 150 12.54 -2.69 -15.12
N MET A 151 12.06 -3.20 -16.27
CA MET A 151 11.86 -2.41 -17.47
C MET A 151 10.82 -1.31 -17.27
N GLU A 152 9.73 -1.59 -16.55
CA GLU A 152 8.71 -0.57 -16.23
C GLU A 152 9.25 0.48 -15.24
N MET A 153 10.06 0.07 -14.26
CA MET A 153 10.75 1.00 -13.37
C MET A 153 11.78 1.85 -14.13
N ASN A 154 12.54 1.26 -15.04
CA ASN A 154 13.43 1.99 -15.95
C ASN A 154 12.68 3.06 -16.74
N ASN A 155 11.53 2.71 -17.32
CA ASN A 155 10.66 3.67 -18.02
C ASN A 155 10.32 4.90 -17.17
N ARG A 156 9.91 4.67 -15.95
CA ARG A 156 9.51 5.73 -15.00
C ARG A 156 10.69 6.60 -14.58
N LEU A 157 11.81 5.97 -14.24
CA LEU A 157 13.04 6.68 -13.86
C LEU A 157 13.58 7.55 -15.00
N CYS A 158 13.57 7.04 -16.25
CA CYS A 158 13.99 7.80 -17.42
C CYS A 158 13.06 8.99 -17.73
N LYS A 159 11.81 8.98 -17.25
CA LYS A 159 10.87 10.13 -17.31
C LYS A 159 11.06 11.12 -16.16
N GLY A 160 11.99 10.84 -15.23
CA GLY A 160 12.30 11.70 -14.09
C GLY A 160 11.51 11.39 -12.82
N ASP A 161 10.71 10.30 -12.78
CA ASP A 161 10.09 9.82 -11.55
C ASP A 161 11.18 9.35 -10.58
N LYS A 162 11.01 9.63 -9.28
CA LYS A 162 12.03 9.37 -8.26
C LYS A 162 11.60 8.37 -7.20
N ILE A 163 10.31 8.31 -6.90
CA ILE A 163 9.68 7.39 -5.96
C ILE A 163 8.50 6.77 -6.70
N ILE A 164 8.52 5.46 -6.85
CA ILE A 164 7.58 4.75 -7.71
C ILE A 164 7.02 3.55 -6.95
N GLN A 165 5.71 3.36 -6.99
CA GLN A 165 5.03 2.16 -6.51
C GLN A 165 4.53 1.35 -7.70
N GLY A 166 4.81 0.04 -7.71
CA GLY A 166 4.25 -0.91 -8.66
C GLY A 166 2.86 -1.40 -8.26
N PHE A 167 2.22 -2.14 -9.16
CA PHE A 167 0.90 -2.74 -8.95
C PHE A 167 1.00 -3.93 -7.98
N LEU A 168 0.22 -3.90 -6.89
CA LEU A 168 0.21 -4.95 -5.88
C LEU A 168 -0.93 -5.96 -6.15
N ASP A 169 -0.59 -7.00 -6.88
CA ASP A 169 -1.51 -8.09 -7.17
C ASP A 169 -1.40 -9.22 -6.12
N ALA A 170 -2.32 -10.15 -6.13
CA ALA A 170 -2.33 -11.27 -5.21
C ALA A 170 -1.75 -12.54 -5.83
N LYS A 171 -0.86 -13.23 -5.10
CA LYS A 171 -0.32 -14.54 -5.46
C LYS A 171 -1.36 -15.66 -5.28
N ASN A 172 -2.27 -15.50 -4.32
CA ASN A 172 -3.25 -16.51 -3.91
C ASN A 172 -4.71 -16.02 -3.84
N PRO A 173 -5.24 -15.28 -4.85
CA PRO A 173 -6.56 -14.66 -4.75
C PRO A 173 -7.72 -15.65 -4.76
N TYR A 174 -7.45 -16.93 -5.02
CA TYR A 174 -8.47 -17.98 -5.15
C TYR A 174 -8.42 -19.04 -4.05
N ASP A 175 -7.58 -18.89 -3.02
CA ASP A 175 -7.40 -19.93 -2.00
C ASP A 175 -8.54 -19.95 -1.00
N THR A 176 -8.84 -18.82 -0.39
CA THR A 176 -9.93 -18.66 0.59
C THR A 176 -10.76 -17.43 0.27
N TRP A 177 -11.94 -17.32 0.89
CA TRP A 177 -12.75 -16.11 0.77
C TRP A 177 -12.01 -14.88 1.36
N VAL A 178 -11.17 -15.08 2.37
CA VAL A 178 -10.37 -14.01 2.99
C VAL A 178 -9.33 -13.50 2.01
N SER A 179 -8.51 -14.37 1.44
CA SER A 179 -7.50 -13.96 0.44
C SER A 179 -8.12 -13.36 -0.81
N GLY A 180 -9.30 -13.86 -1.20
CA GLY A 180 -10.04 -13.33 -2.34
C GLY A 180 -10.62 -11.94 -2.10
N THR A 181 -11.27 -11.70 -0.95
CA THR A 181 -11.76 -10.36 -0.60
C THR A 181 -10.63 -9.37 -0.39
N PHE A 182 -9.52 -9.82 0.17
CA PHE A 182 -8.31 -9.02 0.33
C PHE A 182 -7.75 -8.59 -1.03
N ALA A 183 -7.67 -9.52 -2.00
CA ALA A 183 -7.23 -9.23 -3.36
C ALA A 183 -8.15 -8.19 -4.04
N ILE A 184 -9.48 -8.37 -3.92
CA ILE A 184 -10.45 -7.41 -4.46
C ILE A 184 -10.24 -6.01 -3.86
N ALA A 185 -10.02 -5.92 -2.55
CA ALA A 185 -9.79 -4.64 -1.88
C ALA A 185 -8.51 -3.95 -2.40
N PHE A 186 -7.43 -4.70 -2.61
CA PHE A 186 -6.19 -4.17 -3.18
C PHE A 186 -6.37 -3.70 -4.62
N TRP A 187 -7.00 -4.52 -5.47
CA TRP A 187 -7.29 -4.11 -6.85
C TRP A 187 -8.15 -2.85 -6.91
N VAL A 188 -9.14 -2.71 -6.01
CA VAL A 188 -9.93 -1.47 -5.91
C VAL A 188 -9.04 -0.29 -5.53
N ILE A 189 -8.16 -0.42 -4.53
CA ILE A 189 -7.25 0.64 -4.10
C ILE A 189 -6.29 1.04 -5.23
N ASP A 190 -5.74 0.06 -5.96
CA ASP A 190 -4.81 0.29 -7.07
C ASP A 190 -5.43 1.17 -8.16
N TYR A 191 -6.70 0.94 -8.48
CA TYR A 191 -7.40 1.74 -9.48
C TYR A 191 -7.93 3.07 -8.90
N VAL A 192 -8.72 3.04 -7.82
CA VAL A 192 -9.43 4.23 -7.34
C VAL A 192 -8.57 5.18 -6.52
N SER A 193 -7.40 4.72 -6.05
CA SER A 193 -6.45 5.56 -5.33
C SER A 193 -5.16 5.76 -6.13
N HIS A 194 -4.36 4.73 -6.36
CA HIS A 194 -3.02 4.87 -6.94
C HIS A 194 -3.06 5.36 -8.39
N LEU A 195 -3.80 4.69 -9.27
CA LEU A 195 -3.96 5.10 -10.67
C LEU A 195 -4.69 6.44 -10.78
N ALA A 196 -5.77 6.61 -10.02
CA ALA A 196 -6.56 7.84 -10.01
C ALA A 196 -5.73 9.05 -9.61
N LYS A 197 -5.00 8.98 -8.51
CA LYS A 197 -4.12 10.04 -8.02
C LYS A 197 -2.99 10.34 -8.99
N THR A 198 -2.39 9.31 -9.60
CA THR A 198 -1.36 9.50 -10.62
C THR A 198 -1.92 10.20 -11.86
N ASN A 199 -3.14 9.87 -12.30
CA ASN A 199 -3.81 10.56 -13.41
C ASN A 199 -4.08 12.03 -13.12
N LEU A 200 -4.32 12.39 -11.87
CA LEU A 200 -4.55 13.76 -11.42
C LEU A 200 -3.25 14.52 -11.06
N GLY A 201 -2.08 13.84 -11.14
CA GLY A 201 -0.81 14.46 -10.74
C GLY A 201 -0.61 14.53 -9.21
N LEU A 202 -1.49 13.91 -8.43
CA LEU A 202 -1.39 13.72 -6.98
C LEU A 202 -0.35 12.64 -6.65
N SER A 203 -0.12 12.39 -5.35
CA SER A 203 0.81 11.38 -4.87
C SER A 203 0.11 10.05 -4.61
N ALA A 204 0.63 8.97 -5.20
CA ALA A 204 0.35 7.61 -4.71
C ALA A 204 1.03 7.39 -3.34
N VAL A 205 0.81 6.22 -2.74
CA VAL A 205 1.41 5.81 -1.47
C VAL A 205 2.21 4.54 -1.69
N LEU A 206 3.36 4.40 -1.05
CA LEU A 206 4.13 3.16 -1.05
C LEU A 206 3.39 2.08 -0.24
N GLY A 207 3.49 0.84 -0.68
CA GLY A 207 2.80 -0.31 -0.09
C GLY A 207 3.75 -1.37 0.47
N GLY A 208 4.97 -0.97 0.85
CA GLY A 208 5.96 -1.83 1.50
C GLY A 208 6.75 -2.71 0.55
N THR A 209 6.16 -3.16 -0.53
CA THR A 209 6.81 -4.02 -1.53
C THR A 209 6.56 -3.50 -2.95
N GLY A 210 7.34 -3.96 -3.94
CA GLY A 210 7.21 -3.50 -5.32
C GLY A 210 7.44 -2.00 -5.49
N MET A 211 8.25 -1.40 -4.64
CA MET A 211 8.59 0.02 -4.68
C MET A 211 9.98 0.23 -5.27
N CYS A 212 10.16 1.37 -5.94
CA CYS A 212 11.43 1.80 -6.50
C CYS A 212 11.73 3.24 -6.06
N ILE A 213 12.95 3.47 -5.57
CA ILE A 213 13.38 4.77 -5.04
C ILE A 213 14.77 5.06 -5.57
N THR A 214 14.99 6.26 -6.11
CA THR A 214 16.32 6.65 -6.60
C THR A 214 17.31 6.85 -5.46
N ILE A 215 18.57 6.53 -5.71
CA ILE A 215 19.64 6.65 -4.72
C ILE A 215 19.83 8.10 -4.25
N ASP A 216 19.65 9.09 -5.14
CA ASP A 216 19.75 10.51 -4.79
C ASP A 216 18.71 10.94 -3.75
N VAL A 217 17.49 10.40 -3.82
CA VAL A 217 16.43 10.64 -2.85
C VAL A 217 16.81 10.04 -1.49
N LEU A 218 17.28 8.78 -1.48
CA LEU A 218 17.68 8.11 -0.23
C LEU A 218 18.87 8.80 0.43
N LYS A 219 19.85 9.26 -0.33
CA LYS A 219 20.99 10.03 0.20
C LYS A 219 20.58 11.37 0.78
N LYS A 220 19.73 12.10 0.05
CA LYS A 220 19.34 13.46 0.43
C LYS A 220 18.41 13.48 1.64
N TYR A 221 17.43 12.58 1.68
CA TYR A 221 16.36 12.63 2.69
C TYR A 221 16.47 11.52 3.74
N GLY A 222 17.28 10.48 3.49
CA GLY A 222 17.41 9.29 4.31
C GLY A 222 16.12 8.47 4.38
N TRP A 223 16.20 7.20 4.68
CA TRP A 223 15.02 6.37 4.93
C TRP A 223 14.35 6.78 6.24
N ARG A 224 15.02 6.58 7.37
CA ARG A 224 14.60 7.01 8.73
C ARG A 224 13.14 6.70 9.04
N ALA A 225 12.66 5.56 8.59
CA ALA A 225 11.32 5.09 8.87
C ALA A 225 11.34 4.31 10.18
N THR A 226 10.56 4.75 11.16
CA THR A 226 10.61 4.27 12.55
C THR A 226 9.30 3.64 13.02
N CYS A 227 8.20 3.79 12.26
CA CYS A 227 6.90 3.26 12.64
C CYS A 227 6.62 1.87 12.02
N LEU A 228 5.48 1.28 12.42
CA LEU A 228 5.02 -0.03 11.93
C LEU A 228 4.64 -0.05 10.44
N THR A 229 4.52 1.12 9.81
CA THR A 229 4.22 1.34 8.39
C THR A 229 5.28 2.28 7.81
N GLU A 230 6.50 1.78 7.71
CA GLU A 230 7.68 2.52 7.28
C GLU A 230 7.55 3.08 5.86
N ASP A 231 6.82 2.40 5.00
CA ASP A 231 6.49 2.77 3.62
C ASP A 231 5.59 4.00 3.56
N MET A 232 4.52 4.01 4.36
CA MET A 232 3.62 5.16 4.49
C MET A 232 4.36 6.35 5.13
N GLU A 233 5.17 6.10 6.17
CA GLU A 233 5.98 7.12 6.81
C GLU A 233 6.92 7.79 5.80
N PHE A 234 7.66 6.98 5.02
CA PHE A 234 8.56 7.50 4.00
C PHE A 234 7.82 8.26 2.90
N THR A 235 6.63 7.77 2.49
CA THR A 235 5.77 8.48 1.53
C THR A 235 5.41 9.87 2.02
N MET A 236 4.89 10.00 3.24
CA MET A 236 4.44 11.28 3.80
C MET A 236 5.60 12.23 4.08
N LYS A 237 6.73 11.69 4.53
CA LYS A 237 7.97 12.43 4.69
C LYS A 237 8.45 13.03 3.36
N SER A 238 8.50 12.22 2.31
CA SER A 238 8.92 12.66 0.97
C SER A 238 7.95 13.68 0.38
N LEU A 239 6.64 13.48 0.58
CA LEU A 239 5.61 14.40 0.14
C LEU A 239 5.74 15.77 0.84
N ALA A 240 6.01 15.79 2.16
CA ALA A 240 6.25 17.01 2.91
C ALA A 240 7.49 17.79 2.42
N GLU A 241 8.43 17.10 1.77
CA GLU A 241 9.58 17.73 1.08
C GLU A 241 9.28 18.12 -0.38
N GLY A 242 8.07 17.87 -0.87
CA GLY A 242 7.60 18.21 -2.22
C GLY A 242 7.81 17.11 -3.27
N LEU A 243 8.28 15.93 -2.86
CA LEU A 243 8.43 14.77 -3.74
C LEU A 243 7.15 13.94 -3.73
N LYS A 244 6.62 13.62 -4.90
CA LYS A 244 5.47 12.73 -5.03
C LYS A 244 5.92 11.29 -5.31
N THR A 245 5.14 10.34 -4.84
CA THR A 245 5.19 8.95 -5.29
C THR A 245 4.34 8.80 -6.53
N THR A 246 4.88 8.17 -7.57
CA THR A 246 4.16 7.85 -8.81
C THR A 246 3.78 6.38 -8.85
N TRP A 247 2.86 6.01 -9.75
CA TRP A 247 2.34 4.67 -9.89
C TRP A 247 2.75 4.04 -11.23
N ALA A 248 3.36 2.86 -11.18
CA ALA A 248 3.72 2.08 -12.37
C ALA A 248 2.76 0.90 -12.53
N HIS A 249 1.67 1.10 -13.29
CA HIS A 249 0.58 0.12 -13.40
C HIS A 249 1.00 -1.24 -14.00
N ASP A 250 2.01 -1.27 -14.85
CA ASP A 250 2.50 -2.49 -15.51
C ASP A 250 3.67 -3.16 -14.75
N ALA A 251 4.21 -2.52 -13.73
CA ALA A 251 5.21 -3.11 -12.85
C ALA A 251 4.49 -3.92 -11.76
N ILE A 252 4.23 -5.20 -12.02
CA ILE A 252 3.36 -6.01 -11.16
C ILE A 252 4.17 -6.85 -10.19
N VAL A 253 3.77 -6.85 -8.92
CA VAL A 253 4.24 -7.74 -7.86
C VAL A 253 3.06 -8.53 -7.33
N TYR A 254 3.27 -9.81 -7.09
CA TYR A 254 2.29 -10.73 -6.56
C TYR A 254 2.67 -11.09 -5.13
N ASP A 255 1.98 -10.54 -4.15
CA ASP A 255 2.18 -10.81 -2.74
C ASP A 255 1.22 -11.87 -2.19
N GLU A 256 1.59 -12.53 -1.10
CA GLU A 256 0.77 -13.53 -0.44
C GLU A 256 -0.27 -12.85 0.46
N LYS A 257 -1.56 -13.03 0.14
CA LYS A 257 -2.65 -12.51 0.98
C LYS A 257 -2.96 -13.47 2.12
N PRO A 258 -3.37 -12.95 3.30
CA PRO A 258 -3.75 -13.78 4.45
C PRO A 258 -4.80 -14.83 4.08
N LEU A 259 -4.62 -16.06 4.58
CA LEU A 259 -5.54 -17.16 4.34
C LEU A 259 -6.70 -17.18 5.35
N THR A 260 -6.48 -16.66 6.55
CA THR A 260 -7.48 -16.66 7.63
C THR A 260 -7.87 -15.24 8.02
N PHE A 261 -9.09 -15.11 8.54
CA PHE A 261 -9.59 -13.82 9.00
C PHE A 261 -8.76 -13.26 10.17
N ALA A 262 -8.26 -14.13 11.06
CA ALA A 262 -7.41 -13.74 12.18
C ALA A 262 -6.07 -13.13 11.70
N GLN A 263 -5.41 -13.75 10.73
CA GLN A 263 -4.19 -13.20 10.11
C GLN A 263 -4.47 -11.84 9.47
N SER A 264 -5.55 -11.76 8.69
CA SER A 264 -6.01 -10.51 8.07
C SER A 264 -6.30 -9.42 9.11
N TRP A 265 -6.91 -9.78 10.24
CA TRP A 265 -7.22 -8.87 11.33
C TRP A 265 -5.96 -8.28 11.95
N THR A 266 -5.01 -9.13 12.32
CA THR A 266 -3.72 -8.73 12.92
C THR A 266 -2.94 -7.80 12.00
N GLN A 267 -2.84 -8.13 10.71
CA GLN A 267 -2.14 -7.31 9.73
C GLN A 267 -2.80 -5.92 9.57
N ARG A 268 -4.13 -5.88 9.43
CA ARG A 268 -4.88 -4.62 9.28
C ARG A 268 -4.87 -3.76 10.55
N LYS A 269 -4.88 -4.39 11.75
CA LYS A 269 -4.70 -3.67 13.02
C LYS A 269 -3.35 -2.94 13.04
N ARG A 270 -2.27 -3.63 12.65
CA ARG A 270 -0.93 -3.04 12.56
C ARG A 270 -0.89 -1.85 11.58
N TRP A 271 -1.55 -1.97 10.43
CA TRP A 271 -1.63 -0.86 9.47
C TRP A 271 -2.39 0.34 10.04
N ALA A 272 -3.50 0.11 10.72
CA ALA A 272 -4.24 1.18 11.38
C ALA A 272 -3.40 1.89 12.46
N GLN A 273 -2.68 1.13 13.31
CA GLN A 273 -1.75 1.69 14.30
C GLN A 273 -0.70 2.61 13.66
N GLY A 274 -0.02 2.12 12.62
CA GLY A 274 0.98 2.91 11.90
C GLY A 274 0.39 4.14 11.22
N GLN A 275 -0.81 4.05 10.64
CA GLN A 275 -1.46 5.20 9.99
C GLN A 275 -1.83 6.30 11.00
N PHE A 276 -2.28 5.96 12.21
CA PHE A 276 -2.53 6.95 13.27
C PHE A 276 -1.24 7.64 13.73
N ASP A 277 -0.14 6.90 13.90
CA ASP A 277 1.16 7.47 14.26
C ASP A 277 1.67 8.43 13.18
N VAL A 278 1.65 7.99 11.90
CA VAL A 278 2.05 8.84 10.77
C VAL A 278 1.16 10.07 10.65
N ALA A 279 -0.16 9.93 10.85
CA ALA A 279 -1.10 11.06 10.82
C ALA A 279 -0.74 12.11 11.86
N HIS A 280 -0.50 11.69 13.10
CA HIS A 280 -0.12 12.59 14.19
C HIS A 280 1.17 13.38 13.88
N ARG A 281 2.17 12.72 13.33
CA ARG A 281 3.49 13.33 13.06
C ARG A 281 3.51 14.21 11.81
N PHE A 282 2.80 13.84 10.76
CA PHE A 282 2.98 14.49 9.44
C PHE A 282 1.86 15.45 9.04
N ILE A 283 0.60 15.32 9.52
CA ILE A 283 -0.49 16.22 9.15
C ILE A 283 -0.14 17.68 9.46
N PRO A 284 0.32 18.06 10.66
CA PRO A 284 0.63 19.48 10.95
C PRO A 284 1.70 20.05 10.02
N LYS A 285 2.75 19.27 9.73
CA LYS A 285 3.82 19.67 8.82
C LYS A 285 3.29 19.83 7.38
N MET A 286 2.53 18.86 6.88
CA MET A 286 2.01 18.90 5.50
C MET A 286 0.98 20.02 5.29
N LEU A 287 0.13 20.30 6.27
CA LEU A 287 -0.79 21.45 6.20
C LEU A 287 -0.04 22.77 6.08
N ARG A 288 0.98 22.97 6.93
CA ARG A 288 1.81 24.19 6.90
C ARG A 288 2.57 24.31 5.59
N GLU A 289 3.26 23.27 5.15
CA GLU A 289 4.06 23.28 3.92
C GLU A 289 3.16 23.34 2.67
N GLY A 290 2.01 22.66 2.66
CA GLY A 290 1.03 22.69 1.59
C GLY A 290 0.44 24.10 1.38
N TRP A 291 0.17 24.82 2.48
CA TRP A 291 -0.24 26.22 2.41
C TRP A 291 0.87 27.11 1.88
N ARG A 292 2.09 26.97 2.43
CA ARG A 292 3.24 27.80 2.05
C ARG A 292 3.64 27.60 0.58
N ARG A 293 3.61 26.36 0.08
CA ARG A 293 4.03 26.00 -1.28
C ARG A 293 2.87 26.00 -2.27
N LYS A 294 1.62 26.19 -1.82
CA LYS A 294 0.39 26.05 -2.60
C LYS A 294 0.30 24.68 -3.29
N ASP A 295 0.71 23.62 -2.59
CA ASP A 295 0.80 22.26 -3.10
C ASP A 295 -0.38 21.40 -2.65
N ILE A 296 -1.33 21.21 -3.56
CA ILE A 296 -2.54 20.41 -3.29
C ILE A 296 -2.24 18.95 -2.96
N ARG A 297 -1.09 18.42 -3.39
CA ARG A 297 -0.69 17.04 -3.10
C ARG A 297 -0.52 16.79 -1.61
N MET A 298 -0.04 17.79 -0.87
CA MET A 298 0.10 17.71 0.58
C MET A 298 -1.26 17.71 1.29
N TRP A 299 -2.24 18.47 0.78
CA TRP A 299 -3.61 18.44 1.29
C TRP A 299 -4.28 17.09 1.03
N ASP A 300 -4.12 16.52 -0.19
CA ASP A 300 -4.56 15.15 -0.49
C ASP A 300 -3.91 14.12 0.42
N GLY A 301 -2.61 14.25 0.70
CA GLY A 301 -1.89 13.39 1.66
C GLY A 301 -2.47 13.49 3.07
N CYS A 302 -2.85 14.69 3.54
CA CYS A 302 -3.54 14.86 4.82
C CYS A 302 -4.90 14.15 4.82
N LEU A 303 -5.68 14.28 3.76
CA LEU A 303 -6.98 13.60 3.63
C LEU A 303 -6.80 12.08 3.62
N TYR A 304 -5.76 11.55 2.97
CA TYR A 304 -5.42 10.13 3.01
C TYR A 304 -5.13 9.66 4.45
N LEU A 305 -4.33 10.39 5.20
CA LEU A 305 -4.01 10.06 6.59
C LEU A 305 -5.22 10.17 7.53
N LEU A 306 -6.19 11.04 7.21
CA LEU A 306 -7.42 11.22 7.99
C LEU A 306 -8.48 10.14 7.73
N GLN A 307 -8.32 9.26 6.73
CA GLN A 307 -9.32 8.23 6.40
C GLN A 307 -9.77 7.39 7.60
N PRO A 308 -8.88 6.86 8.48
CA PRO A 308 -9.31 6.11 9.66
C PRO A 308 -10.15 6.96 10.63
N HIS A 309 -9.78 8.23 10.83
CA HIS A 309 -10.53 9.15 11.69
C HIS A 309 -11.93 9.42 11.14
N PHE A 310 -12.06 9.62 9.83
CA PHE A 310 -13.36 9.79 9.18
C PHE A 310 -14.21 8.52 9.25
N LEU A 311 -13.60 7.33 9.15
CA LEU A 311 -14.34 6.08 9.32
C LEU A 311 -14.85 5.89 10.75
N MET A 312 -14.04 6.21 11.77
CA MET A 312 -14.49 6.20 13.17
C MET A 312 -15.66 7.16 13.39
N LEU A 313 -15.53 8.38 12.88
CA LEU A 313 -16.56 9.40 13.03
C LEU A 313 -17.86 9.03 12.27
N SER A 314 -17.74 8.48 11.07
CA SER A 314 -18.88 7.96 10.30
C SER A 314 -19.59 6.81 11.04
N SER A 315 -18.82 5.92 11.68
CA SER A 315 -19.35 4.81 12.48
C SER A 315 -20.10 5.32 13.71
N PHE A 316 -19.59 6.38 14.34
CA PHE A 316 -20.28 7.06 15.44
C PHE A 316 -21.64 7.62 14.96
N PHE A 317 -21.70 8.34 13.84
CA PHE A 317 -22.96 8.86 13.32
C PHE A 317 -23.94 7.76 12.90
N PHE A 318 -23.43 6.65 12.37
CA PHE A 318 -24.25 5.49 12.06
C PHE A 318 -24.91 4.93 13.33
N LEU A 319 -24.13 4.75 14.41
CA LEU A 319 -24.64 4.29 15.71
C LEU A 319 -25.65 5.27 16.30
N MET A 320 -25.35 6.57 16.27
CA MET A 320 -26.25 7.61 16.77
C MET A 320 -27.57 7.66 15.97
N SER A 321 -27.51 7.49 14.65
CA SER A 321 -28.71 7.40 13.81
C SER A 321 -29.57 6.18 14.18
N TYR A 322 -28.93 5.06 14.50
CA TYR A 322 -29.64 3.87 14.98
C TYR A 322 -30.30 4.10 16.35
N ILE A 323 -29.61 4.75 17.29
CA ILE A 323 -30.16 5.10 18.62
C ILE A 323 -31.38 6.01 18.49
N GLN A 324 -31.38 6.97 17.57
CA GLN A 324 -32.51 7.87 17.33
C GLN A 324 -33.82 7.15 16.95
N LEU A 325 -33.74 5.94 16.40
CA LEU A 325 -34.94 5.12 16.11
C LEU A 325 -35.71 4.73 17.39
N PHE A 326 -35.03 4.69 18.55
CA PHE A 326 -35.62 4.26 19.82
C PHE A 326 -35.92 5.42 20.77
N VAL A 327 -35.10 6.47 20.77
CA VAL A 327 -35.20 7.59 21.72
C VAL A 327 -35.80 8.86 21.11
N GLY A 328 -36.09 8.85 19.82
CA GLY A 328 -36.53 10.02 19.07
C GLY A 328 -35.37 10.83 18.49
N THR A 329 -35.71 11.86 17.72
CA THR A 329 -34.72 12.65 16.98
C THR A 329 -33.97 13.58 17.91
N LEU A 330 -32.64 13.38 18.01
CA LEU A 330 -31.74 14.18 18.84
C LEU A 330 -31.03 15.28 18.03
N TYR A 331 -30.78 15.02 16.75
CA TYR A 331 -30.16 15.94 15.79
C TYR A 331 -30.63 15.63 14.37
N THR A 332 -30.51 16.60 13.47
CA THR A 332 -30.82 16.44 12.05
C THR A 332 -29.77 15.56 11.37
N ASN A 333 -30.22 14.45 10.77
CA ASN A 333 -29.36 13.65 9.92
C ASN A 333 -29.28 14.29 8.54
N ILE A 334 -28.13 14.83 8.14
CA ILE A 334 -27.94 15.50 6.84
C ILE A 334 -28.26 14.56 5.66
N TYR A 335 -28.05 13.27 5.84
CA TYR A 335 -28.37 12.29 4.80
C TYR A 335 -29.87 12.13 4.56
N SER A 336 -30.73 12.46 5.52
CA SER A 336 -32.19 12.47 5.34
C SER A 336 -32.68 13.67 4.53
N VAL A 337 -31.86 14.73 4.43
CA VAL A 337 -32.16 15.93 3.66
C VAL A 337 -31.64 15.87 2.23
N LEU A 338 -30.68 14.98 1.96
CA LEU A 338 -30.15 14.78 0.62
C LEU A 338 -31.15 14.06 -0.28
N PRO A 339 -31.19 14.39 -1.58
CA PRO A 339 -31.97 13.63 -2.54
C PRO A 339 -31.62 12.14 -2.48
N SER A 340 -32.63 11.27 -2.34
CA SER A 340 -32.45 9.82 -2.26
C SER A 340 -31.65 9.24 -3.42
N GLN A 341 -31.70 9.89 -4.61
CA GLN A 341 -30.91 9.52 -5.78
C GLN A 341 -29.40 9.62 -5.53
N ILE A 342 -28.94 10.67 -4.82
CA ILE A 342 -27.52 10.83 -4.48
C ILE A 342 -27.06 9.71 -3.53
N LEU A 343 -27.86 9.42 -2.51
CA LEU A 343 -27.58 8.34 -1.56
C LEU A 343 -27.54 6.98 -2.29
N MET A 344 -28.51 6.74 -3.18
CA MET A 344 -28.56 5.53 -3.98
C MET A 344 -27.32 5.38 -4.87
N VAL A 345 -26.87 6.45 -5.51
CA VAL A 345 -25.64 6.42 -6.33
C VAL A 345 -24.41 6.06 -5.48
N ILE A 346 -24.26 6.64 -4.29
CA ILE A 346 -23.16 6.33 -3.36
C ILE A 346 -23.22 4.86 -2.93
N MET A 347 -24.39 4.38 -2.54
CA MET A 347 -24.58 2.98 -2.13
C MET A 347 -24.29 1.99 -3.26
N VAL A 348 -24.82 2.27 -4.45
CA VAL A 348 -24.62 1.42 -5.64
C VAL A 348 -23.14 1.43 -6.04
N ALA A 349 -22.47 2.56 -5.99
CA ALA A 349 -21.05 2.67 -6.32
C ALA A 349 -20.17 1.74 -5.49
N GLN A 350 -20.47 1.53 -4.21
CA GLN A 350 -19.71 0.63 -3.32
C GLN A 350 -19.73 -0.84 -3.79
N TYR A 351 -20.80 -1.28 -4.46
CA TYR A 351 -20.93 -2.64 -4.99
C TYR A 351 -20.53 -2.74 -6.46
N VAL A 352 -20.91 -1.75 -7.25
CA VAL A 352 -20.62 -1.75 -8.71
C VAL A 352 -19.13 -1.54 -8.98
N LEU A 353 -18.46 -0.73 -8.16
CA LEU A 353 -17.04 -0.44 -8.34
C LEU A 353 -16.15 -1.70 -8.26
N PRO A 354 -16.24 -2.56 -7.23
CA PRO A 354 -15.52 -3.83 -7.20
C PRO A 354 -15.83 -4.73 -8.39
N MET A 355 -17.09 -4.77 -8.88
CA MET A 355 -17.46 -5.53 -10.08
C MET A 355 -16.74 -5.02 -11.33
N ILE A 356 -16.72 -3.70 -11.53
CA ILE A 356 -15.99 -3.09 -12.66
C ILE A 356 -14.50 -3.42 -12.58
N ILE A 357 -13.92 -3.39 -11.38
CA ILE A 357 -12.49 -3.70 -11.19
C ILE A 357 -12.22 -5.19 -11.48
N LEU A 358 -13.10 -6.12 -11.06
CA LEU A 358 -12.97 -7.53 -11.40
C LEU A 358 -12.94 -7.77 -12.92
N ILE A 359 -13.76 -7.03 -13.68
CA ILE A 359 -13.72 -7.07 -15.15
C ILE A 359 -12.38 -6.56 -15.68
N LYS A 360 -11.88 -5.43 -15.13
CA LYS A 360 -10.61 -4.81 -15.56
C LYS A 360 -9.39 -5.69 -15.31
N VAL A 361 -9.33 -6.35 -14.16
CA VAL A 361 -8.24 -7.28 -13.82
C VAL A 361 -8.44 -8.67 -14.43
N ARG A 362 -9.53 -8.89 -15.17
CA ARG A 362 -9.92 -10.18 -15.77
C ARG A 362 -9.94 -11.31 -14.72
N ALA A 363 -10.54 -11.03 -13.57
CA ALA A 363 -10.62 -11.97 -12.47
C ALA A 363 -11.45 -13.21 -12.84
N LYS A 364 -11.05 -14.40 -12.33
CA LYS A 364 -11.79 -15.64 -12.53
C LYS A 364 -13.18 -15.58 -11.87
N LEU A 365 -14.11 -16.39 -12.34
CA LEU A 365 -15.49 -16.48 -11.83
C LEU A 365 -15.52 -16.68 -10.29
N LYS A 366 -14.54 -17.39 -9.73
CA LYS A 366 -14.44 -17.59 -8.28
C LYS A 366 -14.38 -16.28 -7.49
N SER A 367 -13.71 -15.24 -8.01
CA SER A 367 -13.65 -13.93 -7.36
C SER A 367 -15.01 -13.25 -7.26
N TRP A 368 -15.94 -13.53 -8.18
CA TRP A 368 -17.29 -12.98 -8.16
C TRP A 368 -18.10 -13.51 -6.98
N TRP A 369 -17.91 -14.77 -6.58
CA TRP A 369 -18.49 -15.31 -5.37
C TRP A 369 -17.96 -14.64 -4.10
N TYR A 370 -16.71 -14.20 -4.09
CA TYR A 370 -16.13 -13.49 -2.95
C TYR A 370 -16.73 -12.09 -2.73
N LEU A 371 -17.40 -11.51 -3.73
CA LEU A 371 -18.18 -10.27 -3.56
C LEU A 371 -19.28 -10.41 -2.50
N LEU A 372 -19.80 -11.60 -2.25
CA LEU A 372 -20.77 -11.84 -1.18
C LEU A 372 -20.16 -11.59 0.21
N PHE A 373 -18.87 -11.86 0.38
CA PHE A 373 -18.15 -11.66 1.64
C PHE A 373 -17.46 -10.30 1.71
N TYR A 374 -17.39 -9.57 0.59
CA TYR A 374 -16.70 -8.29 0.50
C TYR A 374 -17.26 -7.23 1.48
N PRO A 375 -18.59 -7.09 1.67
CA PRO A 375 -19.13 -6.18 2.70
C PRO A 375 -18.66 -6.55 4.11
N LEU A 376 -18.66 -7.84 4.46
CA LEU A 376 -18.19 -8.31 5.77
C LEU A 376 -16.71 -7.92 5.98
N PHE A 377 -15.88 -8.10 4.95
CA PHE A 377 -14.48 -7.71 4.98
C PHE A 377 -14.33 -6.18 5.17
N ILE A 378 -15.06 -5.37 4.41
CA ILE A 378 -14.99 -3.90 4.52
C ILE A 378 -15.50 -3.41 5.88
N TYR A 379 -16.65 -3.87 6.34
CA TYR A 379 -17.18 -3.45 7.64
C TYR A 379 -16.33 -3.92 8.82
N SER A 380 -15.56 -5.00 8.68
CA SER A 380 -14.60 -5.42 9.70
C SER A 380 -13.47 -4.42 9.95
N TRP A 381 -13.24 -3.46 9.03
CA TRP A 381 -12.31 -2.36 9.27
C TRP A 381 -12.75 -1.45 10.43
N ILE A 382 -14.05 -1.34 10.70
CA ILE A 382 -14.56 -0.47 11.77
C ILE A 382 -13.96 -0.87 13.13
N PRO A 383 -14.19 -2.08 13.67
CA PRO A 383 -13.59 -2.47 14.94
C PRO A 383 -12.06 -2.51 14.90
N ILE A 384 -11.45 -2.87 13.75
CA ILE A 384 -10.00 -2.90 13.59
C ILE A 384 -9.40 -1.49 13.78
N ILE A 385 -10.01 -0.46 13.20
CA ILE A 385 -9.55 0.92 13.31
C ILE A 385 -9.68 1.43 14.74
N PHE A 386 -10.78 1.14 15.45
CA PHE A 386 -10.90 1.48 16.86
C PHE A 386 -9.81 0.82 17.71
N LEU A 387 -9.55 -0.47 17.49
CA LEU A 387 -8.46 -1.17 18.17
C LEU A 387 -7.09 -0.59 17.79
N GLY A 388 -6.87 -0.27 16.52
CA GLY A 388 -5.64 0.39 16.07
C GLY A 388 -5.42 1.75 16.73
N PHE A 389 -6.50 2.52 16.93
CA PHE A 389 -6.43 3.80 17.65
C PHE A 389 -6.09 3.63 19.13
N ILE A 390 -6.73 2.67 19.81
CA ILE A 390 -6.46 2.38 21.22
C ILE A 390 -5.00 1.96 21.43
N HIS A 391 -4.48 1.08 20.56
CA HIS A 391 -3.13 0.50 20.66
C HIS A 391 -2.08 1.25 19.80
N ARG A 392 -2.34 2.49 19.39
CA ARG A 392 -1.46 3.24 18.47
C ARG A 392 -0.04 3.50 18.99
N ASN A 393 0.16 3.41 20.29
CA ASN A 393 1.46 3.59 20.94
C ASN A 393 2.25 2.27 21.12
N GLU A 394 1.66 1.13 20.72
CA GLU A 394 2.36 -0.16 20.75
C GLU A 394 3.13 -0.33 19.45
N HIS A 395 4.42 -0.64 19.56
CA HIS A 395 5.32 -0.74 18.41
C HIS A 395 5.86 -2.18 18.20
N GLU A 396 5.20 -3.17 18.81
CA GLU A 396 5.62 -4.57 18.63
C GLU A 396 5.38 -5.04 17.21
N TRP A 397 6.44 -5.47 16.56
CA TRP A 397 6.38 -6.07 15.24
C TRP A 397 6.05 -7.56 15.35
N ALA A 398 4.90 -7.97 14.83
CA ALA A 398 4.51 -9.38 14.76
C ALA A 398 4.89 -9.95 13.38
N HIS A 399 5.74 -10.97 13.36
CA HIS A 399 6.10 -11.70 12.14
C HIS A 399 4.89 -12.47 11.59
N THR A 400 4.60 -12.30 10.32
CA THR A 400 3.62 -13.13 9.60
C THR A 400 4.38 -14.30 8.98
N LYS A 401 4.09 -15.52 9.40
CA LYS A 401 4.75 -16.73 8.86
C LYS A 401 4.21 -17.01 7.45
N HIS A 402 5.09 -17.00 6.46
CA HIS A 402 4.78 -17.39 5.09
C HIS A 402 5.14 -18.85 4.85
N THR A 403 4.26 -19.60 4.20
CA THR A 403 4.44 -21.05 4.03
C THR A 403 4.26 -21.52 2.59
N ARG A 404 3.85 -20.60 1.70
CA ARG A 404 3.52 -20.98 0.34
C ARG A 404 4.71 -20.81 -0.60
N SER A 405 5.52 -21.82 -0.71
CA SER A 405 6.52 -21.94 -1.78
C SER A 405 5.84 -22.17 -3.12
N MET A 406 6.07 -21.32 -4.12
CA MET A 406 5.54 -21.46 -5.47
C MET A 406 6.50 -20.81 -6.46
N SER A 407 6.86 -21.54 -7.54
CA SER A 407 7.63 -20.96 -8.63
C SER A 407 6.76 -19.98 -9.47
N TYR A 408 7.39 -19.07 -10.18
CA TYR A 408 6.67 -18.15 -11.09
C TYR A 408 5.94 -18.92 -12.20
N ASP A 409 6.55 -19.97 -12.75
CA ASP A 409 5.93 -20.81 -13.80
C ASP A 409 4.67 -21.52 -13.30
N ASP A 410 4.70 -22.09 -12.09
CA ASP A 410 3.54 -22.73 -11.48
C ASP A 410 2.44 -21.72 -11.17
N PHE A 411 2.82 -20.51 -10.77
CA PHE A 411 1.88 -19.41 -10.56
C PHE A 411 1.17 -19.03 -11.85
N VAL A 412 1.92 -18.83 -12.95
CA VAL A 412 1.36 -18.49 -14.26
C VAL A 412 0.41 -19.59 -14.74
N LYS A 413 0.81 -20.87 -14.67
CA LYS A 413 -0.06 -22.00 -15.01
C LYS A 413 -1.36 -21.95 -14.23
N LYS A 414 -1.32 -21.78 -12.90
CA LYS A 414 -2.52 -21.70 -12.05
C LYS A 414 -3.39 -20.48 -12.37
N ARG A 415 -2.81 -19.41 -12.87
CA ARG A 415 -3.55 -18.19 -13.20
C ARG A 415 -4.25 -18.27 -14.55
N THR A 416 -3.72 -19.04 -15.48
CA THR A 416 -4.25 -19.20 -16.85
C THR A 416 -5.44 -20.17 -16.89
N TYR A 417 -5.51 -21.15 -15.99
CA TYR A 417 -6.61 -22.11 -15.85
C TYR A 417 -7.49 -21.77 -14.64
#